data_6cd850f8eb4beec519ae81b5c8bcca52
#
_entry.id   6cd850f8eb4beec519ae81b5c8bcca52
#
_cell.length_a   1.000
_cell.length_b   1.000
_cell.length_c   1.000
_cell.angle_alpha   90.00
_cell.angle_beta   90.00
_cell.angle_gamma   90.00
#
_symmetry.space_group_name_H-M   'P 1'
#
loop_
_entity.id
_entity.type
_entity.pdbx_description
1 polymer ?
#
loop_
_entity_poly.entity_id
_entity_poly.type
_entity_poly.pdbx_seq_one_letter_code
_entity_poly.pdbx_strand_id
1 'polypeptide(L)'
;MPVYRVDTAGRVCLLGRLIPVRPEGFVMRQEDGVALHTEGLPWWLLDMRPQGFLGRAYAARHGAELGLPTQLQHWSDTQALRALLVHGHDGVGNVLLGDLARDRFLAAPVPEPLADDGKLQAYVRLAREAADGEAPGSSAGGEQPKFTAYAKTERGDRHVLVKFTEALDSPVSERWRDLLEAEHLALATLREAGVSAAASAILDHGGQRFLEVVRFDRVDTLGRRGLISLAALDAEFVGSGGGWPGLCHRLAESRTIDRQAAEDASLLWAYGTLIGNTDMHSGNLSFVTEQGRPYALAPAYDMTCMAFAPRNSGALPTTLAEAMLHADVPHATWQRAERLAGAFLDSIQAAGRFSPRFAPCIDALAGHLATARRKIARMG
;
A
#
# COMPACT_ATOMS: atom_id res chain seq x y z
N MET A 1 -6.92 26.19 9.24
CA MET A 1 -5.64 25.45 9.07
C MET A 1 -5.24 25.56 7.61
N PRO A 2 -4.05 26.07 7.27
CA PRO A 2 -3.59 26.10 5.88
C PRO A 2 -3.35 24.67 5.38
N VAL A 3 -3.56 24.47 4.09
CA VAL A 3 -3.33 23.21 3.37
C VAL A 3 -2.35 23.50 2.25
N TYR A 4 -1.25 22.77 2.23
CA TYR A 4 -0.20 22.93 1.25
C TYR A 4 -0.06 21.70 0.39
N ARG A 5 0.49 21.87 -0.80
CA ARG A 5 0.88 20.80 -1.70
C ARG A 5 2.38 20.88 -1.96
N VAL A 6 3.03 19.74 -1.93
CA VAL A 6 4.41 19.57 -2.41
C VAL A 6 4.34 19.08 -3.85
N ASP A 7 5.00 19.73 -4.79
CA ASP A 7 5.07 19.29 -6.17
C ASP A 7 6.20 18.26 -6.41
N THR A 8 6.31 17.78 -7.63
CA THR A 8 7.35 16.80 -8.02
C THR A 8 8.78 17.36 -7.96
N ALA A 9 8.94 18.67 -7.86
CA ALA A 9 10.24 19.34 -7.65
C ALA A 9 10.51 19.68 -6.18
N GLY A 10 9.64 19.28 -5.25
CA GLY A 10 9.76 19.56 -3.81
C GLY A 10 9.33 20.97 -3.39
N ARG A 11 8.73 21.75 -4.30
CA ARG A 11 8.25 23.11 -3.96
C ARG A 11 6.91 23.03 -3.24
N VAL A 12 6.76 23.86 -2.22
CA VAL A 12 5.55 23.92 -1.39
C VAL A 12 4.66 25.07 -1.87
N CYS A 13 3.41 24.77 -2.22
CA CYS A 13 2.41 25.73 -2.64
C CYS A 13 1.20 25.70 -1.70
N LEU A 14 0.64 26.85 -1.33
CA LEU A 14 -0.62 26.93 -0.60
C LEU A 14 -1.76 26.54 -1.54
N LEU A 15 -2.61 25.59 -1.10
CA LEU A 15 -3.84 25.19 -1.81
C LEU A 15 -5.07 25.95 -1.29
N GLY A 16 -5.05 26.34 -0.02
CA GLY A 16 -6.16 26.98 0.63
C GLY A 16 -6.17 26.77 2.13
N ARG A 17 -7.36 26.91 2.74
CA ARG A 17 -7.54 26.78 4.18
C ARG A 17 -8.67 25.84 4.53
N LEU A 18 -8.40 24.87 5.39
CA LEU A 18 -9.41 24.01 5.99
C LEU A 18 -9.94 24.66 7.27
N ILE A 19 -11.25 24.91 7.30
CA ILE A 19 -11.95 25.64 8.36
C ILE A 19 -12.94 24.68 9.02
N PRO A 20 -12.80 24.34 10.31
CA PRO A 20 -13.78 23.52 11.01
C PRO A 20 -15.12 24.24 11.11
N VAL A 21 -16.21 23.54 10.88
CA VAL A 21 -17.58 24.03 11.03
C VAL A 21 -18.38 23.14 11.98
N ARG A 22 -19.35 23.72 12.67
CA ARG A 22 -20.20 22.99 13.60
C ARG A 22 -21.46 22.44 12.88
N PRO A 23 -22.07 21.32 13.32
CA PRO A 23 -21.67 20.52 14.48
C PRO A 23 -20.44 19.66 14.21
N GLU A 24 -20.25 19.12 13.01
CA GLU A 24 -19.11 18.30 12.59
C GLU A 24 -18.85 18.52 11.10
N GLY A 25 -17.60 18.71 10.72
CA GLY A 25 -17.21 18.86 9.33
C GLY A 25 -16.22 20.00 9.10
N PHE A 26 -15.93 20.22 7.83
CA PHE A 26 -14.95 21.22 7.39
C PHE A 26 -15.41 21.91 6.11
N VAL A 27 -14.96 23.15 5.94
CA VAL A 27 -14.99 23.87 4.67
C VAL A 27 -13.56 24.04 4.20
N MET A 28 -13.23 23.50 3.04
CA MET A 28 -11.98 23.80 2.33
C MET A 28 -12.21 25.03 1.45
N ARG A 29 -11.63 26.15 1.82
CA ARG A 29 -11.60 27.36 1.00
C ARG A 29 -10.31 27.37 0.21
N GLN A 30 -10.43 27.23 -1.10
CA GLN A 30 -9.29 27.28 -2.02
C GLN A 30 -8.82 28.72 -2.26
N GLU A 31 -7.62 28.89 -2.77
CA GLU A 31 -7.04 30.21 -3.08
C GLU A 31 -7.80 30.94 -4.19
N ASP A 32 -8.46 30.22 -5.10
CA ASP A 32 -9.34 30.75 -6.14
C ASP A 32 -10.73 31.18 -5.63
N GLY A 33 -10.98 31.04 -4.32
CA GLY A 33 -12.24 31.40 -3.66
C GLY A 33 -13.30 30.30 -3.65
N VAL A 34 -13.07 29.16 -4.30
CA VAL A 34 -13.98 28.02 -4.23
C VAL A 34 -14.01 27.45 -2.82
N ALA A 35 -15.21 27.16 -2.31
CA ALA A 35 -15.41 26.54 -1.00
C ALA A 35 -16.07 25.17 -1.18
N LEU A 36 -15.41 24.13 -0.65
CA LEU A 36 -15.90 22.77 -0.63
C LEU A 36 -16.24 22.38 0.80
N HIS A 37 -17.47 22.00 1.05
CA HIS A 37 -17.92 21.51 2.35
C HIS A 37 -17.80 19.97 2.41
N THR A 38 -17.32 19.46 3.54
CA THR A 38 -17.24 18.01 3.82
C THR A 38 -17.82 17.71 5.19
N GLU A 39 -18.59 16.64 5.29
CA GLU A 39 -18.97 16.05 6.58
C GLU A 39 -17.81 15.15 7.05
N GLY A 40 -17.38 15.31 8.29
CA GLY A 40 -16.21 14.60 8.82
C GLY A 40 -14.88 15.05 8.21
N LEU A 41 -13.89 14.17 8.27
CA LEU A 41 -12.57 14.45 7.71
C LEU A 41 -12.65 14.46 6.16
N PRO A 42 -12.10 15.49 5.48
CA PRO A 42 -12.07 15.49 4.03
C PRO A 42 -11.50 14.19 3.45
N TRP A 43 -12.18 13.64 2.46
CA TRP A 43 -11.84 12.35 1.84
C TRP A 43 -10.38 12.27 1.36
N TRP A 44 -9.81 13.35 0.87
CA TRP A 44 -8.43 13.44 0.41
C TRP A 44 -7.39 13.43 1.55
N LEU A 45 -7.81 13.47 2.83
CA LEU A 45 -6.99 13.26 4.01
C LEU A 45 -7.11 11.83 4.58
N LEU A 46 -8.03 11.01 4.09
CA LEU A 46 -8.30 9.69 4.67
C LEU A 46 -7.07 8.79 4.67
N ASP A 47 -6.32 8.77 3.56
CA ASP A 47 -5.12 7.94 3.43
C ASP A 47 -3.93 8.45 4.27
N MET A 48 -3.99 9.72 4.71
CA MET A 48 -2.97 10.30 5.57
C MET A 48 -3.19 9.99 7.06
N ARG A 49 -4.37 9.49 7.45
CA ARG A 49 -4.62 9.09 8.84
C ARG A 49 -3.59 8.04 9.25
N PRO A 50 -2.98 8.18 10.46
CA PRO A 50 -2.20 7.09 11.01
C PRO A 50 -3.05 5.81 11.07
N GLN A 51 -2.62 4.77 10.38
CA GLN A 51 -3.32 3.49 10.29
C GLN A 51 -2.33 2.34 10.09
N GLY A 52 -2.79 1.14 10.29
CA GLY A 52 -1.99 -0.05 10.12
C GLY A 52 -0.77 -0.09 11.05
N PHE A 53 0.24 -0.85 10.65
CA PHE A 53 1.49 -1.01 11.42
C PHE A 53 2.18 0.34 11.70
N LEU A 54 2.40 1.15 10.67
CA LEU A 54 3.06 2.47 10.83
C LEU A 54 2.26 3.41 11.73
N GLY A 55 0.93 3.35 11.66
CA GLY A 55 0.06 4.14 12.53
C GLY A 55 0.14 3.71 13.99
N ARG A 56 0.19 2.40 14.27
CA ARG A 56 0.36 1.90 15.65
C ARG A 56 1.73 2.29 16.21
N ALA A 57 2.80 2.12 15.45
CA ALA A 57 4.14 2.55 15.84
C ALA A 57 4.20 4.07 16.11
N TYR A 58 3.51 4.86 15.27
CA TYR A 58 3.34 6.29 15.49
C TYR A 58 2.59 6.59 16.80
N ALA A 59 1.45 5.94 17.06
CA ALA A 59 0.66 6.16 18.26
C ALA A 59 1.43 5.77 19.52
N ALA A 60 2.21 4.69 19.50
CA ALA A 60 3.06 4.28 20.59
C ALA A 60 4.16 5.31 20.90
N ARG A 61 4.78 5.87 19.86
CA ARG A 61 5.89 6.83 19.99
C ARG A 61 5.43 8.23 20.38
N HIS A 62 4.35 8.73 19.81
CA HIS A 62 3.94 10.14 19.89
C HIS A 62 2.60 10.37 20.58
N GLY A 63 1.82 9.30 20.83
CA GLY A 63 0.47 9.42 21.38
C GLY A 63 0.43 10.13 22.71
N ALA A 64 1.30 9.78 23.65
CA ALA A 64 1.34 10.38 24.98
C ALA A 64 1.66 11.89 24.94
N GLU A 65 2.66 12.29 24.13
CA GLU A 65 3.05 13.69 23.95
C GLU A 65 1.89 14.54 23.37
N LEU A 66 1.13 13.95 22.45
CA LEU A 66 0.01 14.60 21.79
C LEU A 66 -1.32 14.50 22.56
N GLY A 67 -1.33 13.82 23.71
CA GLY A 67 -2.55 13.52 24.46
C GLY A 67 -3.56 12.69 23.68
N LEU A 68 -3.07 11.73 22.87
CA LEU A 68 -3.88 10.84 22.05
C LEU A 68 -4.03 9.46 22.71
N PRO A 69 -5.12 8.73 22.47
CA PRO A 69 -5.25 7.35 22.90
C PRO A 69 -4.12 6.48 22.33
N THR A 70 -3.67 5.49 23.07
CA THR A 70 -2.64 4.54 22.61
C THR A 70 -3.16 3.61 21.51
N GLN A 71 -4.47 3.41 21.44
CA GLN A 71 -5.10 2.53 20.44
C GLN A 71 -5.71 3.37 19.31
N LEU A 72 -5.21 3.18 18.09
CA LEU A 72 -5.64 3.90 16.90
C LEU A 72 -7.13 3.80 16.61
N GLN A 73 -7.74 2.65 16.91
CA GLN A 73 -9.18 2.42 16.70
C GLN A 73 -10.08 3.37 17.51
N HIS A 74 -9.52 4.00 18.55
CA HIS A 74 -10.24 5.00 19.36
C HIS A 74 -9.98 6.44 18.89
N TRP A 75 -9.25 6.62 17.79
CA TRP A 75 -8.96 7.97 17.30
C TRP A 75 -10.15 8.51 16.49
N SER A 76 -10.67 9.63 16.96
CA SER A 76 -11.59 10.46 16.19
C SER A 76 -10.85 11.22 15.08
N ASP A 77 -11.60 11.84 14.17
CA ASP A 77 -11.05 12.70 13.12
C ASP A 77 -10.24 13.88 13.69
N THR A 78 -10.68 14.46 14.81
CA THR A 78 -9.95 15.51 15.51
C THR A 78 -8.57 15.05 16.01
N GLN A 79 -8.49 13.82 16.49
CA GLN A 79 -7.23 13.21 16.96
C GLN A 79 -6.29 12.89 15.78
N ALA A 80 -6.82 12.35 14.69
CA ALA A 80 -6.08 12.17 13.46
C ALA A 80 -5.55 13.50 12.91
N LEU A 81 -6.38 14.55 12.87
CA LEU A 81 -5.94 15.88 12.47
C LEU A 81 -4.83 16.44 13.35
N ARG A 82 -4.90 16.23 14.68
CA ARG A 82 -3.81 16.66 15.60
C ARG A 82 -2.49 16.00 15.23
N ALA A 83 -2.51 14.70 14.93
CA ALA A 83 -1.32 13.98 14.48
C ALA A 83 -0.78 14.54 13.15
N LEU A 84 -1.65 14.79 12.18
CA LEU A 84 -1.28 15.32 10.87
C LEU A 84 -0.72 16.76 10.95
N LEU A 85 -1.30 17.60 11.80
CA LEU A 85 -0.83 18.99 12.01
C LEU A 85 0.59 19.02 12.58
N VAL A 86 0.97 18.04 13.40
CA VAL A 86 2.28 17.99 14.04
C VAL A 86 3.29 17.18 13.25
N HIS A 87 2.94 15.99 12.78
CA HIS A 87 3.87 15.05 12.16
C HIS A 87 3.49 14.65 10.71
N GLY A 88 2.51 15.30 10.10
CA GLY A 88 2.07 14.98 8.72
C GLY A 88 3.08 15.35 7.63
N HIS A 89 4.29 15.81 7.99
CA HIS A 89 5.31 16.23 7.04
C HIS A 89 5.90 15.08 6.19
N ASP A 90 5.77 13.82 6.62
CA ASP A 90 6.17 12.62 5.83
C ASP A 90 5.00 11.65 5.57
N GLY A 91 3.78 12.14 5.56
CA GLY A 91 2.59 11.35 5.22
C GLY A 91 2.58 10.84 3.77
N VAL A 92 1.62 9.97 3.46
CA VAL A 92 1.36 9.47 2.10
C VAL A 92 0.90 10.64 1.20
N GLY A 93 1.32 10.59 -0.07
CA GLY A 93 0.95 11.60 -1.05
C GLY A 93 1.72 12.91 -0.88
N ASN A 94 1.10 14.02 -1.30
CA ASN A 94 1.78 15.30 -1.45
C ASN A 94 1.14 16.47 -0.70
N VAL A 95 0.22 16.19 0.23
CA VAL A 95 -0.45 17.22 1.04
C VAL A 95 0.27 17.39 2.38
N LEU A 96 0.38 18.66 2.83
CA LEU A 96 0.82 19.03 4.18
C LEU A 96 -0.29 19.84 4.85
N LEU A 97 -0.61 19.49 6.08
CA LEU A 97 -1.67 20.15 6.84
C LEU A 97 -1.07 21.02 7.97
N GLY A 98 -1.31 22.32 7.89
CA GLY A 98 -0.83 23.29 8.87
C GLY A 98 0.60 23.77 8.63
N ASP A 99 0.92 24.93 9.25
CA ASP A 99 2.25 25.56 9.12
C ASP A 99 3.34 24.70 9.73
N LEU A 100 3.08 24.03 10.85
CA LEU A 100 4.09 23.23 11.53
C LEU A 100 4.55 22.03 10.67
N ALA A 101 3.62 21.35 9.99
CA ALA A 101 3.98 20.25 9.08
C ALA A 101 4.75 20.76 7.86
N ARG A 102 4.36 21.95 7.31
CA ARG A 102 5.11 22.63 6.24
C ARG A 102 6.53 22.97 6.69
N ASP A 103 6.66 23.63 7.85
CA ASP A 103 7.95 24.10 8.34
C ASP A 103 8.89 22.94 8.66
N ARG A 104 8.38 21.86 9.21
CA ARG A 104 9.14 20.62 9.40
C ARG A 104 9.60 20.00 8.09
N PHE A 105 8.74 19.99 7.07
CA PHE A 105 9.12 19.54 5.74
C PHE A 105 10.25 20.40 5.14
N LEU A 106 10.13 21.72 5.24
CA LEU A 106 11.13 22.65 4.69
C LEU A 106 12.45 22.64 5.49
N ALA A 107 12.38 22.38 6.79
CA ALA A 107 13.56 22.29 7.66
C ALA A 107 14.21 20.91 7.68
N ALA A 108 13.54 19.89 7.08
CA ALA A 108 14.10 18.54 7.03
C ALA A 108 15.41 18.55 6.24
N PRO A 109 16.47 17.90 6.75
CA PRO A 109 17.72 17.75 6.01
C PRO A 109 17.43 16.96 4.71
N VAL A 110 18.16 17.28 3.65
CA VAL A 110 18.12 16.46 2.44
C VAL A 110 18.57 15.05 2.82
N PRO A 111 17.75 14.02 2.57
CA PRO A 111 18.09 12.68 3.01
C PRO A 111 19.31 12.17 2.24
N GLU A 112 20.24 11.58 2.98
CA GLU A 112 21.36 10.85 2.40
C GLU A 112 20.95 9.39 2.15
N PRO A 113 21.26 8.81 0.98
CA PRO A 113 20.86 7.45 0.67
C PRO A 113 21.67 6.45 1.50
N LEU A 114 20.99 5.50 2.09
CA LEU A 114 21.65 4.35 2.71
C LEU A 114 22.40 3.58 1.61
N ALA A 115 23.73 3.59 1.67
CA ALA A 115 24.60 2.97 0.69
C ALA A 115 24.91 1.50 1.01
N ASP A 116 25.44 0.79 0.01
CA ASP A 116 25.62 -0.66 0.00
C ASP A 116 26.35 -1.21 1.24
N ASP A 117 27.42 -0.55 1.71
CA ASP A 117 28.27 -1.01 2.83
C ASP A 117 27.58 -0.92 4.21
N GLY A 118 26.57 -0.08 4.35
CA GLY A 118 25.85 0.13 5.62
C GLY A 118 24.35 -0.09 5.55
N LYS A 119 23.80 -0.29 4.35
CA LYS A 119 22.35 -0.37 4.08
C LYS A 119 21.69 -1.49 4.89
N LEU A 120 22.23 -2.70 4.84
CA LEU A 120 21.65 -3.86 5.50
C LEU A 120 21.70 -3.74 7.04
N GLN A 121 22.80 -3.22 7.59
CA GLN A 121 22.93 -2.92 9.02
C GLN A 121 21.93 -1.85 9.46
N ALA A 122 21.75 -0.81 8.62
CA ALA A 122 20.75 0.22 8.86
C ALA A 122 19.32 -0.35 8.81
N TYR A 123 19.03 -1.28 7.90
CA TYR A 123 17.72 -1.94 7.83
C TYR A 123 17.43 -2.79 9.07
N VAL A 124 18.40 -3.55 9.58
CA VAL A 124 18.25 -4.28 10.85
C VAL A 124 17.95 -3.34 12.01
N ARG A 125 18.64 -2.20 12.08
CA ARG A 125 18.39 -1.18 13.12
C ARG A 125 16.98 -0.58 12.97
N LEU A 126 16.60 -0.13 11.76
CA LEU A 126 15.29 0.46 11.50
C LEU A 126 14.15 -0.54 11.74
N ALA A 127 14.35 -1.82 11.41
CA ALA A 127 13.38 -2.88 11.71
C ALA A 127 13.18 -3.04 13.22
N ARG A 128 14.24 -3.00 14.01
CA ARG A 128 14.17 -3.05 15.47
C ARG A 128 13.44 -1.82 16.02
N GLU A 129 13.83 -0.62 15.59
CA GLU A 129 13.17 0.63 15.99
C GLU A 129 11.69 0.66 15.64
N ALA A 130 11.30 0.08 14.49
CA ALA A 130 9.91 -0.03 14.09
C ALA A 130 9.13 -1.05 14.94
N ALA A 131 9.76 -2.13 15.35
CA ALA A 131 9.15 -3.18 16.18
C ALA A 131 9.05 -2.80 17.67
N ASP A 132 9.94 -1.93 18.19
CA ASP A 132 9.99 -1.54 19.62
C ASP A 132 8.70 -0.84 20.12
N GLY A 133 7.82 -0.42 19.23
CA GLY A 133 6.51 0.17 19.57
C GLY A 133 5.35 -0.82 19.62
N GLU A 134 5.56 -2.10 19.29
CA GLU A 134 4.50 -3.12 19.21
C GLU A 134 4.63 -4.19 20.28
N ALA A 135 3.50 -4.64 20.84
CA ALA A 135 3.49 -5.78 21.73
C ALA A 135 3.92 -7.06 20.98
N PRO A 136 4.75 -7.94 21.58
CA PRO A 136 5.11 -9.21 20.98
C PRO A 136 3.85 -9.99 20.53
N GLY A 137 3.80 -10.39 19.27
CA GLY A 137 2.67 -11.12 18.69
C GLY A 137 1.55 -10.26 18.11
N SER A 138 1.63 -8.92 18.15
CA SER A 138 0.62 -8.02 17.55
C SER A 138 0.64 -8.00 16.01
N SER A 139 1.72 -8.48 15.38
CA SER A 139 1.79 -8.72 13.92
C SER A 139 0.90 -9.90 13.47
N ALA A 140 0.29 -10.63 14.40
CA ALA A 140 -0.63 -11.72 14.13
C ALA A 140 -1.96 -11.30 13.45
N GLY A 141 -2.18 -10.00 13.22
CA GLY A 141 -3.37 -9.46 12.52
C GLY A 141 -3.25 -9.36 10.99
N GLY A 142 -2.21 -9.97 10.38
CA GLY A 142 -2.02 -9.93 8.93
C GLY A 142 -1.28 -8.69 8.41
N GLU A 143 -1.02 -7.71 9.24
CA GLU A 143 -0.24 -6.53 8.84
C GLU A 143 1.26 -6.78 8.97
N GLN A 144 1.94 -6.72 7.82
CA GLN A 144 3.38 -6.87 7.77
C GLN A 144 4.12 -5.69 8.44
N PRO A 145 5.11 -5.96 9.31
CA PRO A 145 5.98 -4.93 9.84
C PRO A 145 6.78 -4.26 8.71
N LYS A 146 6.91 -2.92 8.79
CA LYS A 146 7.52 -2.11 7.74
C LYS A 146 8.10 -0.81 8.28
N PHE A 147 9.05 -0.26 7.57
CA PHE A 147 9.58 1.09 7.79
C PHE A 147 9.81 1.80 6.45
N THR A 148 10.09 3.10 6.48
CA THR A 148 10.48 3.88 5.30
C THR A 148 11.95 4.27 5.39
N ALA A 149 12.62 4.36 4.23
CA ALA A 149 14.01 4.79 4.14
C ALA A 149 14.25 5.52 2.81
N TYR A 150 15.37 6.25 2.72
CA TYR A 150 15.94 6.71 1.47
C TYR A 150 17.21 5.89 1.21
N ALA A 151 17.26 5.16 0.11
CA ALA A 151 18.28 4.15 -0.09
C ALA A 151 18.71 4.05 -1.56
N LYS A 152 19.95 3.62 -1.76
CA LYS A 152 20.47 3.24 -3.06
C LYS A 152 19.81 1.93 -3.51
N THR A 153 19.18 1.96 -4.66
CA THR A 153 18.51 0.84 -5.31
C THR A 153 19.12 0.59 -6.69
N GLU A 154 18.72 -0.50 -7.35
CA GLU A 154 19.10 -0.74 -8.76
C GLU A 154 18.62 0.37 -9.71
N ARG A 155 17.64 1.17 -9.27
CA ARG A 155 17.09 2.31 -10.02
C ARG A 155 17.63 3.67 -9.57
N GLY A 156 18.78 3.67 -8.88
CA GLY A 156 19.39 4.85 -8.26
C GLY A 156 18.83 5.11 -6.85
N ASP A 157 19.09 6.28 -6.32
CA ASP A 157 18.66 6.66 -4.97
C ASP A 157 17.15 6.90 -4.91
N ARG A 158 16.43 6.17 -4.07
CA ARG A 158 14.97 6.20 -4.00
C ARG A 158 14.47 6.18 -2.56
N HIS A 159 13.32 6.80 -2.36
CA HIS A 159 12.51 6.52 -1.19
C HIS A 159 11.89 5.12 -1.32
N VAL A 160 12.01 4.33 -0.28
CA VAL A 160 11.53 2.95 -0.24
C VAL A 160 10.65 2.72 0.98
N LEU A 161 9.69 1.84 0.82
CA LEU A 161 8.99 1.18 1.92
C LEU A 161 9.61 -0.21 2.03
N VAL A 162 10.05 -0.59 3.22
CA VAL A 162 10.72 -1.86 3.46
C VAL A 162 9.87 -2.71 4.40
N LYS A 163 9.32 -3.79 3.89
CA LYS A 163 8.68 -4.83 4.71
C LYS A 163 9.76 -5.78 5.21
N PHE A 164 9.61 -6.29 6.44
CA PHE A 164 10.63 -7.16 7.02
C PHE A 164 10.03 -8.31 7.81
N THR A 165 10.83 -9.35 8.04
CA THR A 165 10.49 -10.49 8.89
C THR A 165 11.19 -10.38 10.23
N GLU A 166 10.71 -11.13 11.23
CA GLU A 166 11.44 -11.31 12.49
C GLU A 166 12.79 -12.00 12.26
N ALA A 167 13.77 -11.67 13.08
CA ALA A 167 15.09 -12.32 13.07
C ALA A 167 15.05 -13.73 13.69
N LEU A 168 14.05 -13.98 14.56
CA LEU A 168 13.89 -15.28 15.20
C LEU A 168 13.49 -16.32 14.17
N ASP A 169 14.21 -17.43 14.12
CA ASP A 169 13.88 -18.55 13.24
C ASP A 169 12.71 -19.36 13.82
N SER A 170 11.60 -19.30 13.12
CA SER A 170 10.37 -19.99 13.46
C SER A 170 9.59 -20.37 12.19
N PRO A 171 8.68 -21.35 12.24
CA PRO A 171 7.82 -21.66 11.10
C PRO A 171 7.00 -20.46 10.61
N VAL A 172 6.66 -19.53 11.48
CA VAL A 172 5.92 -18.29 11.16
C VAL A 172 6.83 -17.32 10.43
N SER A 173 8.04 -17.04 10.94
CA SER A 173 8.99 -16.13 10.27
C SER A 173 9.47 -16.69 8.95
N GLU A 174 9.64 -18.02 8.83
CA GLU A 174 9.95 -18.69 7.57
C GLU A 174 8.84 -18.48 6.54
N ARG A 175 7.55 -18.66 6.94
CA ARG A 175 6.40 -18.43 6.07
C ARG A 175 6.33 -16.97 5.62
N TRP A 176 6.63 -16.00 6.47
CA TRP A 176 6.68 -14.60 6.07
C TRP A 176 7.85 -14.30 5.12
N ARG A 177 9.01 -14.95 5.27
CA ARG A 177 10.10 -14.88 4.29
C ARG A 177 9.64 -15.35 2.91
N ASP A 178 8.93 -16.48 2.85
CA ASP A 178 8.36 -16.99 1.60
C ASP A 178 7.34 -16.06 0.97
N LEU A 179 6.46 -15.44 1.78
CA LEU A 179 5.46 -14.49 1.29
C LEU A 179 6.07 -13.19 0.76
N LEU A 180 7.16 -12.68 1.36
CA LEU A 180 7.88 -11.53 0.82
C LEU A 180 8.53 -11.84 -0.53
N GLU A 181 9.10 -13.05 -0.69
CA GLU A 181 9.60 -13.52 -1.98
C GLU A 181 8.47 -13.61 -3.01
N ALA A 182 7.33 -14.19 -2.63
CA ALA A 182 6.15 -14.28 -3.49
C ALA A 182 5.63 -12.90 -3.93
N GLU A 183 5.59 -11.92 -3.03
CA GLU A 183 5.21 -10.53 -3.37
C GLU A 183 6.19 -9.91 -4.38
N HIS A 184 7.49 -10.08 -4.16
CA HIS A 184 8.50 -9.62 -5.12
C HIS A 184 8.28 -10.20 -6.51
N LEU A 185 8.10 -11.52 -6.61
CA LEU A 185 7.88 -12.22 -7.88
C LEU A 185 6.55 -11.81 -8.54
N ALA A 186 5.49 -11.61 -7.75
CA ALA A 186 4.20 -11.17 -8.27
C ALA A 186 4.29 -9.77 -8.91
N LEU A 187 4.98 -8.82 -8.25
CA LEU A 187 5.23 -7.49 -8.79
C LEU A 187 6.17 -7.52 -10.01
N ALA A 188 7.19 -8.40 -9.99
CA ALA A 188 8.10 -8.60 -11.12
C ALA A 188 7.35 -9.12 -12.36
N THR A 189 6.51 -10.16 -12.18
CA THR A 189 5.67 -10.72 -13.24
C THR A 189 4.78 -9.67 -13.90
N LEU A 190 4.15 -8.80 -13.11
CA LEU A 190 3.34 -7.70 -13.64
C LEU A 190 4.18 -6.75 -14.49
N ARG A 191 5.36 -6.31 -13.99
CA ARG A 191 6.26 -5.39 -14.72
C ARG A 191 6.79 -6.00 -16.01
N GLU A 192 7.19 -7.26 -16.01
CA GLU A 192 7.69 -7.99 -17.19
C GLU A 192 6.63 -8.11 -18.28
N ALA A 193 5.36 -8.19 -17.87
CA ALA A 193 4.21 -8.19 -18.78
C ALA A 193 3.73 -6.77 -19.18
N GLY A 194 4.48 -5.71 -18.83
CA GLY A 194 4.14 -4.33 -19.15
C GLY A 194 3.00 -3.74 -18.32
N VAL A 195 2.60 -4.39 -17.22
CA VAL A 195 1.63 -3.84 -16.26
C VAL A 195 2.36 -3.00 -15.23
N SER A 196 1.84 -1.79 -14.97
CA SER A 196 2.46 -0.87 -14.02
C SER A 196 2.42 -1.45 -12.60
N ALA A 197 3.60 -1.74 -12.02
CA ALA A 197 3.75 -2.24 -10.66
C ALA A 197 5.01 -1.67 -10.00
N ALA A 198 4.98 -1.54 -8.68
CA ALA A 198 6.08 -1.02 -7.89
C ALA A 198 7.35 -1.87 -8.09
N ALA A 199 8.49 -1.21 -8.25
CA ALA A 199 9.77 -1.91 -8.29
C ALA A 199 10.11 -2.39 -6.89
N SER A 200 10.61 -3.62 -6.80
CA SER A 200 10.97 -4.25 -5.53
C SER A 200 12.25 -5.05 -5.63
N ALA A 201 12.89 -5.29 -4.48
CA ALA A 201 14.06 -6.15 -4.34
C ALA A 201 14.00 -6.93 -3.03
N ILE A 202 14.53 -8.15 -3.03
CA ILE A 202 14.70 -8.97 -1.83
C ILE A 202 16.13 -8.82 -1.32
N LEU A 203 16.26 -8.58 -0.02
CA LEU A 203 17.53 -8.48 0.69
C LEU A 203 17.45 -9.36 1.93
N ASP A 204 18.46 -10.21 2.14
CA ASP A 204 18.56 -11.09 3.31
C ASP A 204 19.75 -10.67 4.17
N HIS A 205 19.55 -10.42 5.47
CA HIS A 205 20.61 -10.08 6.40
C HIS A 205 20.20 -10.33 7.87
N GLY A 206 21.14 -10.83 8.67
CA GLY A 206 20.92 -11.00 10.11
C GLY A 206 19.75 -11.92 10.47
N GLY A 207 19.47 -12.93 9.65
CA GLY A 207 18.32 -13.84 9.82
C GLY A 207 16.98 -13.26 9.42
N GLN A 208 16.94 -12.01 8.95
CA GLN A 208 15.75 -11.33 8.45
C GLN A 208 15.74 -11.27 6.92
N ARG A 209 14.54 -11.32 6.36
CA ARG A 209 14.30 -10.97 4.95
C ARG A 209 13.64 -9.60 4.89
N PHE A 210 14.12 -8.78 3.98
CA PHE A 210 13.58 -7.45 3.67
C PHE A 210 13.05 -7.46 2.24
N LEU A 211 11.82 -7.00 2.06
CA LEU A 211 11.27 -6.63 0.75
C LEU A 211 11.31 -5.11 0.64
N GLU A 212 12.25 -4.63 -0.14
CA GLU A 212 12.38 -3.22 -0.48
C GLU A 212 11.45 -2.91 -1.66
N VAL A 213 10.53 -1.96 -1.47
CA VAL A 213 9.57 -1.52 -2.49
C VAL A 213 9.78 -0.03 -2.74
N VAL A 214 10.05 0.35 -3.99
CA VAL A 214 10.24 1.75 -4.35
C VAL A 214 8.91 2.51 -4.21
N ARG A 215 8.93 3.60 -3.47
CA ARG A 215 7.76 4.48 -3.29
C ARG A 215 7.52 5.30 -4.57
N PHE A 216 6.35 5.16 -5.13
CA PHE A 216 5.94 5.89 -6.33
C PHE A 216 5.28 7.24 -6.02
N ASP A 217 4.94 7.50 -4.75
CA ASP A 217 4.48 8.80 -4.26
C ASP A 217 5.63 9.77 -3.93
N ARG A 218 6.86 9.37 -4.16
CA ARG A 218 8.07 10.18 -3.96
C ARG A 218 8.83 10.34 -5.28
N VAL A 219 9.37 11.55 -5.50
CA VAL A 219 10.17 11.90 -6.68
C VAL A 219 11.48 12.49 -6.19
N ASP A 220 12.57 11.91 -6.60
CA ASP A 220 13.92 12.28 -6.17
C ASP A 220 14.02 12.41 -4.63
N THR A 221 14.66 13.44 -4.10
CA THR A 221 14.86 13.60 -2.64
C THR A 221 13.67 14.24 -1.92
N LEU A 222 13.03 15.25 -2.50
CA LEU A 222 12.00 16.05 -1.84
C LEU A 222 10.67 16.10 -2.61
N GLY A 223 10.67 15.74 -3.88
CA GLY A 223 9.49 15.77 -4.73
C GLY A 223 8.43 14.75 -4.29
N ARG A 224 7.15 15.11 -4.50
CA ARG A 224 6.02 14.26 -4.12
C ARG A 224 4.96 14.20 -5.21
N ARG A 225 4.26 13.08 -5.24
CA ARG A 225 3.06 12.86 -6.05
C ARG A 225 1.84 12.75 -5.18
N GLY A 226 0.75 13.34 -5.64
CA GLY A 226 -0.55 13.14 -5.04
C GLY A 226 -1.03 11.71 -5.23
N LEU A 227 -1.48 11.09 -4.15
CA LEU A 227 -1.95 9.72 -4.12
C LEU A 227 -3.25 9.65 -3.34
N ILE A 228 -4.21 8.87 -3.84
CA ILE A 228 -5.49 8.63 -3.20
C ILE A 228 -5.92 7.17 -3.38
N SER A 229 -6.39 6.53 -2.33
CA SER A 229 -6.86 5.14 -2.40
C SER A 229 -8.26 5.02 -3.01
N LEU A 230 -8.59 3.82 -3.52
CA LEU A 230 -9.94 3.48 -3.92
C LEU A 230 -10.92 3.60 -2.74
N ALA A 231 -10.47 3.34 -1.49
CA ALA A 231 -11.29 3.51 -0.30
C ALA A 231 -11.75 4.97 -0.11
N ALA A 232 -10.84 5.93 -0.29
CA ALA A 232 -11.16 7.34 -0.19
C ALA A 232 -12.06 7.82 -1.35
N LEU A 233 -11.83 7.31 -2.57
CA LEU A 233 -12.70 7.61 -3.71
C LEU A 233 -14.09 6.98 -3.56
N ASP A 234 -14.19 5.76 -3.04
CA ASP A 234 -15.48 5.14 -2.75
C ASP A 234 -16.25 5.94 -1.71
N ALA A 235 -15.62 6.33 -0.62
CA ALA A 235 -16.26 7.09 0.45
C ALA A 235 -16.88 8.40 -0.03
N GLU A 236 -16.28 9.08 -1.00
CA GLU A 236 -16.76 10.37 -1.51
C GLU A 236 -17.69 10.24 -2.72
N PHE A 237 -17.38 9.35 -3.67
CA PHE A 237 -18.01 9.38 -5.00
C PHE A 237 -18.96 8.22 -5.29
N VAL A 238 -18.88 7.12 -4.53
CA VAL A 238 -19.68 5.92 -4.78
C VAL A 238 -20.49 5.48 -3.56
N GLY A 239 -19.82 5.31 -2.41
CA GLY A 239 -20.45 5.01 -1.12
C GLY A 239 -21.04 3.61 -0.99
N SER A 240 -20.62 2.65 -1.83
CA SER A 240 -21.25 1.34 -1.88
C SER A 240 -20.39 0.20 -1.32
N GLY A 241 -19.09 0.43 -1.19
CA GLY A 241 -18.16 -0.66 -0.93
C GLY A 241 -18.13 -1.71 -2.04
N GLY A 242 -17.43 -2.80 -1.82
CA GLY A 242 -17.36 -3.93 -2.74
C GLY A 242 -15.99 -4.12 -3.39
N GLY A 243 -15.94 -4.96 -4.43
CA GLY A 243 -14.70 -5.27 -5.14
C GLY A 243 -14.25 -4.15 -6.07
N TRP A 244 -12.95 -4.11 -6.35
CA TRP A 244 -12.33 -3.09 -7.21
C TRP A 244 -13.01 -2.92 -8.58
N PRO A 245 -13.39 -4.00 -9.32
CA PRO A 245 -13.98 -3.86 -10.65
C PRO A 245 -15.24 -3.01 -10.65
N GLY A 246 -16.20 -3.33 -9.78
CA GLY A 246 -17.48 -2.62 -9.73
C GLY A 246 -17.33 -1.16 -9.28
N LEU A 247 -16.47 -0.88 -8.30
CA LEU A 247 -16.17 0.48 -7.84
C LEU A 247 -15.49 1.31 -8.94
N CYS A 248 -14.44 0.75 -9.56
CA CYS A 248 -13.70 1.45 -10.61
C CYS A 248 -14.55 1.69 -11.86
N HIS A 249 -15.45 0.77 -12.20
CA HIS A 249 -16.39 0.98 -13.30
C HIS A 249 -17.26 2.22 -13.06
N ARG A 250 -17.89 2.34 -11.89
CA ARG A 250 -18.69 3.51 -11.51
C ARG A 250 -17.89 4.81 -11.46
N LEU A 251 -16.67 4.76 -10.95
CA LEU A 251 -15.76 5.92 -10.92
C LEU A 251 -15.35 6.36 -12.34
N ALA A 252 -15.20 5.42 -13.27
CA ALA A 252 -14.92 5.74 -14.66
C ALA A 252 -16.13 6.32 -15.39
N GLU A 253 -17.35 5.83 -15.12
CA GLU A 253 -18.61 6.40 -15.64
C GLU A 253 -18.80 7.86 -15.21
N SER A 254 -18.47 8.18 -13.96
CA SER A 254 -18.49 9.56 -13.41
C SER A 254 -17.29 10.41 -13.82
N ARG A 255 -16.34 9.88 -14.60
CA ARG A 255 -15.07 10.51 -14.97
C ARG A 255 -14.21 10.94 -13.76
N THR A 256 -14.34 10.25 -12.65
CA THR A 256 -13.46 10.43 -11.49
C THR A 256 -12.10 9.79 -11.73
N ILE A 257 -12.09 8.60 -12.36
CA ILE A 257 -10.88 7.94 -12.88
C ILE A 257 -10.97 7.78 -14.39
N ASP A 258 -9.83 7.54 -15.05
CA ASP A 258 -9.87 7.25 -16.48
C ASP A 258 -10.32 5.80 -16.75
N ARG A 259 -10.76 5.53 -18.01
CA ARG A 259 -11.25 4.21 -18.40
C ARG A 259 -10.14 3.14 -18.30
N GLN A 260 -8.92 3.49 -18.68
CA GLN A 260 -7.78 2.57 -18.61
C GLN A 260 -7.50 2.15 -17.16
N ALA A 261 -7.61 3.09 -16.21
CA ALA A 261 -7.48 2.77 -14.79
C ALA A 261 -8.51 1.74 -14.30
N ALA A 262 -9.75 1.80 -14.79
CA ALA A 262 -10.77 0.81 -14.45
C ALA A 262 -10.49 -0.56 -15.07
N GLU A 263 -9.99 -0.60 -16.31
CA GLU A 263 -9.58 -1.83 -17.00
C GLU A 263 -8.38 -2.48 -16.30
N ASP A 264 -7.37 -1.69 -15.94
CA ASP A 264 -6.18 -2.17 -15.22
C ASP A 264 -6.53 -2.63 -13.80
N ALA A 265 -7.42 -1.93 -13.09
CA ALA A 265 -7.93 -2.36 -11.79
C ALA A 265 -8.64 -3.73 -11.87
N SER A 266 -9.43 -3.96 -12.93
CA SER A 266 -10.09 -5.25 -13.18
C SER A 266 -9.07 -6.36 -13.47
N LEU A 267 -7.99 -6.05 -14.19
CA LEU A 267 -6.90 -7.00 -14.43
C LEU A 267 -6.15 -7.34 -13.13
N LEU A 268 -5.82 -6.34 -12.32
CA LEU A 268 -5.14 -6.55 -11.05
C LEU A 268 -6.01 -7.35 -10.05
N TRP A 269 -7.32 -7.09 -10.03
CA TRP A 269 -8.27 -7.87 -9.24
C TRP A 269 -8.30 -9.35 -9.68
N ALA A 270 -8.42 -9.59 -10.98
CA ALA A 270 -8.41 -10.94 -11.51
C ALA A 270 -7.07 -11.66 -11.24
N TYR A 271 -5.95 -10.98 -11.44
CA TYR A 271 -4.62 -11.51 -11.13
C TYR A 271 -4.48 -11.84 -9.64
N GLY A 272 -4.83 -10.91 -8.75
CA GLY A 272 -4.79 -11.13 -7.30
C GLY A 272 -5.66 -12.32 -6.86
N THR A 273 -6.87 -12.45 -7.44
CA THR A 273 -7.75 -13.61 -7.19
C THR A 273 -7.05 -14.92 -7.57
N LEU A 274 -6.39 -14.97 -8.72
CA LEU A 274 -5.75 -16.18 -9.22
C LEU A 274 -4.46 -16.55 -8.49
N ILE A 275 -3.73 -15.59 -7.92
CA ILE A 275 -2.55 -15.86 -7.10
C ILE A 275 -2.89 -16.09 -5.61
N GLY A 276 -4.17 -16.07 -5.23
CA GLY A 276 -4.60 -16.28 -3.84
C GLY A 276 -4.37 -15.07 -2.93
N ASN A 277 -4.42 -13.86 -3.47
CA ASN A 277 -4.42 -12.64 -2.66
C ASN A 277 -5.80 -12.43 -2.02
N THR A 278 -5.91 -12.63 -0.72
CA THR A 278 -7.13 -12.45 0.06
C THR A 278 -7.22 -11.07 0.73
N ASP A 279 -6.23 -10.21 0.51
CA ASP A 279 -6.13 -8.87 1.13
C ASP A 279 -6.38 -7.75 0.12
N MET A 280 -7.25 -7.99 -0.87
CA MET A 280 -7.59 -7.00 -1.90
C MET A 280 -8.70 -6.05 -1.42
N HIS A 281 -8.47 -5.37 -0.30
CA HIS A 281 -9.36 -4.30 0.13
C HIS A 281 -9.12 -2.99 -0.66
N SER A 282 -10.07 -2.06 -0.62
CA SER A 282 -10.02 -0.81 -1.40
C SER A 282 -8.88 0.15 -1.01
N GLY A 283 -8.22 -0.05 0.13
CA GLY A 283 -6.98 0.65 0.51
C GLY A 283 -5.74 0.19 -0.25
N ASN A 284 -5.76 -1.02 -0.85
CA ASN A 284 -4.63 -1.59 -1.60
C ASN A 284 -4.69 -1.29 -3.11
N LEU A 285 -5.53 -0.36 -3.52
CA LEU A 285 -5.55 0.20 -4.87
C LEU A 285 -5.54 1.72 -4.77
N SER A 286 -4.63 2.38 -5.49
CA SER A 286 -4.47 3.83 -5.42
C SER A 286 -4.41 4.48 -6.80
N PHE A 287 -4.65 5.80 -6.82
CA PHE A 287 -4.68 6.63 -8.02
C PHE A 287 -3.79 7.85 -7.83
N VAL A 288 -3.16 8.31 -8.92
CA VAL A 288 -2.32 9.51 -8.96
C VAL A 288 -3.19 10.73 -9.24
N THR A 289 -3.02 11.80 -8.46
CA THR A 289 -3.93 12.96 -8.51
C THR A 289 -3.31 14.23 -9.10
N GLU A 290 -2.07 14.18 -9.58
CA GLU A 290 -1.29 15.37 -10.01
C GLU A 290 -1.93 16.15 -11.16
N GLN A 291 -2.55 15.46 -12.09
CA GLN A 291 -3.13 16.07 -13.31
C GLN A 291 -4.61 16.43 -13.14
N GLY A 292 -5.17 16.25 -11.92
CA GLY A 292 -6.61 16.38 -11.71
C GLY A 292 -7.39 15.17 -12.25
N ARG A 293 -8.73 15.29 -12.28
CA ARG A 293 -9.61 14.24 -12.82
C ARG A 293 -9.65 14.29 -14.34
N PRO A 294 -9.80 13.13 -14.99
CA PRO A 294 -9.89 11.77 -14.42
C PRO A 294 -8.52 11.27 -13.94
N TYR A 295 -8.50 10.61 -12.76
CA TYR A 295 -7.27 10.10 -12.16
C TYR A 295 -6.77 8.83 -12.85
N ALA A 296 -5.47 8.72 -13.03
CA ALA A 296 -4.80 7.52 -13.52
C ALA A 296 -4.50 6.54 -12.37
N LEU A 297 -4.44 5.25 -12.68
CA LEU A 297 -4.07 4.22 -11.71
C LEU A 297 -2.60 4.38 -11.30
N ALA A 298 -2.33 4.26 -10.00
CA ALA A 298 -0.98 4.14 -9.49
C ALA A 298 -0.38 2.75 -9.78
N PRO A 299 0.95 2.57 -9.75
CA PRO A 299 1.55 1.24 -9.87
C PRO A 299 0.98 0.26 -8.84
N ALA A 300 0.75 -1.00 -9.23
CA ALA A 300 0.29 -2.06 -8.33
C ALA A 300 1.30 -2.29 -7.20
N TYR A 301 0.81 -2.56 -6.01
CA TYR A 301 1.56 -2.87 -4.79
C TYR A 301 0.78 -3.87 -3.95
N ASP A 302 1.40 -4.46 -2.92
CA ASP A 302 0.78 -5.42 -2.00
C ASP A 302 0.11 -6.62 -2.73
N MET A 303 0.74 -7.10 -3.81
CA MET A 303 0.30 -8.27 -4.57
C MET A 303 1.01 -9.51 -4.05
N THR A 304 0.38 -10.24 -3.13
CA THR A 304 0.96 -11.45 -2.55
C THR A 304 -0.08 -12.53 -2.29
N CYS A 305 0.37 -13.78 -2.10
CA CYS A 305 -0.48 -14.95 -1.83
C CYS A 305 -0.99 -14.96 -0.37
N MET A 306 -1.74 -13.93 0.05
CA MET A 306 -2.16 -13.73 1.44
C MET A 306 -3.00 -14.87 2.02
N ALA A 307 -3.62 -15.72 1.18
CA ALA A 307 -4.31 -16.93 1.64
C ALA A 307 -3.38 -17.88 2.43
N PHE A 308 -2.06 -17.82 2.20
CA PHE A 308 -1.07 -18.62 2.92
C PHE A 308 -0.45 -17.90 4.13
N ALA A 309 -0.88 -16.68 4.44
CA ALA A 309 -0.37 -15.95 5.59
C ALA A 309 -0.63 -16.69 6.91
N PRO A 310 0.31 -16.63 7.87
CA PRO A 310 0.09 -17.16 9.19
C PRO A 310 -1.15 -16.54 9.84
N ARG A 311 -1.96 -17.37 10.49
CA ARG A 311 -3.12 -16.90 11.26
C ARG A 311 -2.70 -16.45 12.66
N ASN A 312 -3.53 -15.64 13.31
CA ASN A 312 -3.29 -15.19 14.69
C ASN A 312 -3.09 -16.38 15.69
N SER A 313 -3.66 -17.54 15.38
CA SER A 313 -3.46 -18.78 16.14
C SER A 313 -2.09 -19.43 15.93
N GLY A 314 -1.23 -18.89 15.04
CA GLY A 314 0.02 -19.52 14.60
C GLY A 314 -0.15 -20.61 13.53
N ALA A 315 -1.40 -20.89 13.11
CA ALA A 315 -1.63 -21.88 12.04
C ALA A 315 -1.10 -21.35 10.71
N LEU A 316 -0.50 -22.26 9.92
CA LEU A 316 0.07 -22.02 8.61
C LEU A 316 -0.79 -22.67 7.51
N PRO A 317 -1.71 -21.93 6.90
CA PRO A 317 -2.55 -22.46 5.82
C PRO A 317 -1.70 -22.93 4.62
N THR A 318 -2.12 -24.03 4.02
CA THR A 318 -1.51 -24.59 2.80
C THR A 318 -2.53 -24.87 1.71
N THR A 319 -3.76 -24.36 1.86
CA THR A 319 -4.86 -24.56 0.91
C THR A 319 -5.41 -23.24 0.43
N LEU A 320 -5.93 -23.23 -0.79
CA LEU A 320 -6.64 -22.10 -1.38
C LEU A 320 -8.13 -22.43 -1.53
N ALA A 321 -8.98 -21.47 -1.23
CA ALA A 321 -10.37 -21.53 -1.63
C ALA A 321 -10.47 -21.49 -3.17
N GLU A 322 -11.53 -22.04 -3.72
CA GLU A 322 -11.76 -22.00 -5.15
C GLU A 322 -11.92 -20.58 -5.66
N ALA A 323 -11.27 -20.23 -6.80
CA ALA A 323 -11.36 -18.90 -7.37
C ALA A 323 -12.80 -18.50 -7.70
N MET A 324 -13.24 -17.37 -7.16
CA MET A 324 -14.51 -16.75 -7.49
C MET A 324 -14.30 -15.82 -8.68
N LEU A 325 -14.79 -16.22 -9.86
CA LEU A 325 -14.72 -15.39 -11.06
C LEU A 325 -15.84 -14.36 -11.01
N HIS A 326 -15.49 -13.10 -10.83
CA HIS A 326 -16.44 -12.00 -10.71
C HIS A 326 -17.05 -11.63 -12.06
N ALA A 327 -18.36 -11.45 -12.14
CA ALA A 327 -19.07 -11.16 -13.38
C ALA A 327 -18.71 -9.79 -14.00
N ASP A 328 -18.32 -8.82 -13.15
CA ASP A 328 -17.89 -7.48 -13.59
C ASP A 328 -16.52 -7.47 -14.29
N VAL A 329 -15.81 -8.60 -14.28
CA VAL A 329 -14.52 -8.74 -14.97
C VAL A 329 -14.74 -9.42 -16.31
N PRO A 330 -14.40 -8.76 -17.43
CA PRO A 330 -14.57 -9.34 -18.76
C PRO A 330 -13.79 -10.66 -18.95
N HIS A 331 -14.32 -11.58 -19.74
CA HIS A 331 -13.67 -12.86 -20.02
C HIS A 331 -12.23 -12.70 -20.55
N ALA A 332 -11.98 -11.78 -21.48
CA ALA A 332 -10.64 -11.49 -22.00
C ALA A 332 -9.65 -11.04 -20.88
N THR A 333 -10.16 -10.32 -19.88
CA THR A 333 -9.36 -9.89 -18.72
C THR A 333 -9.01 -11.09 -17.85
N TRP A 334 -9.94 -12.02 -17.60
CA TRP A 334 -9.66 -13.28 -16.92
C TRP A 334 -8.61 -14.12 -17.65
N GLN A 335 -8.70 -14.21 -18.99
CA GLN A 335 -7.70 -14.91 -19.80
C GLN A 335 -6.31 -14.26 -19.69
N ARG A 336 -6.24 -12.93 -19.69
CA ARG A 336 -4.98 -12.21 -19.49
C ARG A 336 -4.40 -12.45 -18.09
N ALA A 337 -5.24 -12.37 -17.07
CA ALA A 337 -4.87 -12.62 -15.67
C ALA A 337 -4.40 -14.07 -15.47
N GLU A 338 -5.03 -15.04 -16.13
CA GLU A 338 -4.63 -16.46 -16.08
C GLU A 338 -3.22 -16.66 -16.63
N ARG A 339 -2.88 -16.02 -17.75
CA ARG A 339 -1.50 -16.09 -18.28
C ARG A 339 -0.47 -15.47 -17.32
N LEU A 340 -0.80 -14.32 -16.70
CA LEU A 340 0.06 -13.68 -15.70
C LEU A 340 0.24 -14.56 -14.47
N ALA A 341 -0.83 -15.17 -13.97
CA ALA A 341 -0.77 -16.06 -12.81
C ALA A 341 0.01 -17.36 -13.12
N GLY A 342 -0.06 -17.84 -14.37
CA GLY A 342 0.78 -18.93 -14.84
C GLY A 342 2.27 -18.56 -14.82
N ALA A 343 2.63 -17.40 -15.39
CA ALA A 343 4.01 -16.91 -15.36
C ALA A 343 4.52 -16.67 -13.93
N PHE A 344 3.66 -16.18 -13.03
CA PHE A 344 4.01 -16.07 -11.61
C PHE A 344 4.30 -17.45 -10.97
N LEU A 345 3.47 -18.44 -11.22
CA LEU A 345 3.71 -19.80 -10.71
C LEU A 345 5.04 -20.37 -11.25
N ASP A 346 5.32 -20.18 -12.54
CA ASP A 346 6.59 -20.59 -13.14
C ASP A 346 7.77 -19.89 -12.46
N SER A 347 7.65 -18.60 -12.16
CA SER A 347 8.68 -17.82 -11.44
C SER A 347 8.91 -18.33 -10.02
N ILE A 348 7.85 -18.68 -9.27
CA ILE A 348 7.96 -19.29 -7.94
C ILE A 348 8.71 -20.63 -8.01
N GLN A 349 8.36 -21.49 -8.97
CA GLN A 349 8.98 -22.79 -9.13
C GLN A 349 10.47 -22.69 -9.53
N ALA A 350 10.82 -21.67 -10.30
CA ALA A 350 12.19 -21.43 -10.75
C ALA A 350 13.08 -20.73 -9.71
N ALA A 351 12.51 -19.98 -8.76
CA ALA A 351 13.27 -19.09 -7.88
C ALA A 351 14.22 -19.81 -6.90
N GLY A 352 13.93 -21.05 -6.49
CA GLY A 352 14.79 -21.86 -5.59
C GLY A 352 15.03 -21.24 -4.20
N ARG A 353 14.27 -20.20 -3.81
CA ARG A 353 14.44 -19.43 -2.57
C ARG A 353 13.34 -19.67 -1.54
N PHE A 354 12.36 -20.51 -1.87
CA PHE A 354 11.26 -20.87 -0.98
C PHE A 354 11.68 -21.99 -0.02
N SER A 355 11.17 -21.92 1.20
CA SER A 355 11.40 -22.95 2.19
C SER A 355 10.75 -24.28 1.77
N PRO A 356 11.27 -25.42 2.23
CA PRO A 356 10.60 -26.72 2.01
C PRO A 356 9.16 -26.77 2.55
N ARG A 357 8.86 -26.00 3.61
CA ARG A 357 7.51 -25.88 4.19
C ARG A 357 6.54 -25.13 3.28
N PHE A 358 7.02 -24.38 2.29
CA PHE A 358 6.18 -23.69 1.32
C PHE A 358 5.79 -24.56 0.13
N ALA A 359 6.44 -25.71 -0.09
CA ALA A 359 6.13 -26.60 -1.22
C ALA A 359 4.63 -27.00 -1.31
N PRO A 360 3.93 -27.34 -0.21
CA PRO A 360 2.48 -27.59 -0.28
C PRO A 360 1.65 -26.38 -0.74
N CYS A 361 2.13 -25.17 -0.48
CA CYS A 361 1.46 -23.93 -0.95
C CYS A 361 1.62 -23.76 -2.47
N ILE A 362 2.79 -24.10 -3.00
CA ILE A 362 3.06 -24.07 -4.45
C ILE A 362 2.17 -25.10 -5.16
N ASP A 363 2.05 -26.33 -4.62
CA ASP A 363 1.16 -27.35 -5.15
C ASP A 363 -0.31 -26.92 -5.12
N ALA A 364 -0.73 -26.30 -4.01
CA ALA A 364 -2.09 -25.76 -3.87
C ALA A 364 -2.36 -24.64 -4.88
N LEU A 365 -1.39 -23.75 -5.12
CA LEU A 365 -1.49 -22.69 -6.13
C LEU A 365 -1.60 -23.27 -7.53
N ALA A 366 -0.81 -24.27 -7.88
CA ALA A 366 -0.88 -24.96 -9.16
C ALA A 366 -2.26 -25.61 -9.40
N GLY A 367 -2.80 -26.30 -8.39
CA GLY A 367 -4.14 -26.90 -8.42
C GLY A 367 -5.25 -25.85 -8.56
N HIS A 368 -5.13 -24.72 -7.82
CA HIS A 368 -6.04 -23.60 -7.88
C HIS A 368 -6.08 -22.99 -9.29
N LEU A 369 -4.92 -22.70 -9.88
CA LEU A 369 -4.83 -22.19 -11.26
C LEU A 369 -5.36 -23.15 -12.30
N ALA A 370 -5.09 -24.45 -12.17
CA ALA A 370 -5.64 -25.46 -13.09
C ALA A 370 -7.18 -25.49 -13.04
N THR A 371 -7.75 -25.31 -11.86
CA THR A 371 -9.22 -25.26 -11.68
C THR A 371 -9.80 -23.94 -12.25
N ALA A 372 -9.16 -22.79 -11.95
CA ALA A 372 -9.57 -21.50 -12.48
C ALA A 372 -9.51 -21.47 -14.02
N ARG A 373 -8.45 -22.03 -14.64
CA ARG A 373 -8.32 -22.17 -16.09
C ARG A 373 -9.53 -22.87 -16.73
N ARG A 374 -9.97 -24.00 -16.13
CA ARG A 374 -11.16 -24.73 -16.61
C ARG A 374 -12.45 -23.92 -16.51
N LYS A 375 -12.58 -23.10 -15.47
CA LYS A 375 -13.73 -22.20 -15.30
C LYS A 375 -13.71 -21.08 -16.33
N ILE A 376 -12.56 -20.41 -16.48
CA ILE A 376 -12.38 -19.30 -17.45
C ILE A 376 -12.69 -19.78 -18.87
N ALA A 377 -12.20 -20.98 -19.25
CA ALA A 377 -12.47 -21.54 -20.56
C ALA A 377 -13.97 -21.83 -20.84
N ARG A 378 -14.82 -21.88 -19.80
CA ARG A 378 -16.27 -22.10 -19.94
C ARG A 378 -17.09 -20.82 -19.88
N MET A 379 -16.45 -19.67 -19.67
CA MET A 379 -17.12 -18.36 -19.63
C MET A 379 -17.37 -17.79 -21.04
N GLY A 380 -16.72 -18.35 -22.08
CA GLY A 380 -16.78 -17.91 -23.48
C GLY A 380 -17.76 -18.70 -24.34
#